data_265b384c146f64eeba5d905fee96a153
#
_entry.id   265b384c146f64eeba5d905fee96a153
#
_cell.length_a   1.000
_cell.length_b   1.000
_cell.length_c   1.000
_cell.angle_alpha   90.00
_cell.angle_beta   90.00
_cell.angle_gamma   90.00
#
_symmetry.space_group_name_H-M   'P 1'
#
loop_
_entity.id
_entity.type
_entity.pdbx_description
1 polymer ?
#
loop_
_entity_poly.entity_id
_entity_poly.type
_entity_poly.pdbx_seq_one_letter_code
_entity_poly.pdbx_strand_id
1 'polypeptide(L)'
;MALIVGSFAGIELKYIPYKGGKAATLAGLQGEVDIAGGGVHEHVDLVRAGELRNLQQTGTKDITLDNGAVMPTVGNFLPDIKPFLPIGGTYNFIVKRDTDPEVLNEIKEAFVAAAQSDGFKEMMDKKFFQLDIRTGEEADKRAAQLETVTVDTFNRHIPGSL
;
A
#
# COMPACT_ATOMS: atom_id res chain seq x y z
N MET A 1 -2.30 5.09 5.96
CA MET A 1 -2.77 3.69 5.86
C MET A 1 -3.33 3.18 7.18
N ALA A 2 -2.58 3.09 8.27
CA ALA A 2 -3.11 2.60 9.57
C ALA A 2 -4.37 3.34 10.03
N LEU A 3 -4.41 4.67 9.96
CA LEU A 3 -5.59 5.47 10.32
C LEU A 3 -6.80 5.18 9.42
N ILE A 4 -6.58 4.91 8.13
CA ILE A 4 -7.68 4.54 7.22
C ILE A 4 -8.29 3.20 7.68
N VAL A 5 -7.45 2.19 7.92
CA VAL A 5 -7.93 0.88 8.42
C VAL A 5 -8.62 1.04 9.78
N GLY A 6 -8.06 1.80 10.71
CA GLY A 6 -8.66 2.09 12.00
C GLY A 6 -10.03 2.75 11.88
N SER A 7 -10.18 3.71 10.95
CA SER A 7 -11.45 4.37 10.67
C SER A 7 -12.54 3.41 10.20
N PHE A 8 -12.20 2.48 9.30
CA PHE A 8 -13.16 1.43 8.85
C PHE A 8 -13.46 0.38 9.93
N ALA A 9 -12.49 0.12 10.81
CA ALA A 9 -12.65 -0.82 11.92
C ALA A 9 -13.36 -0.21 13.13
N GLY A 10 -13.63 1.09 13.16
CA GLY A 10 -14.16 1.80 14.32
C GLY A 10 -13.20 1.83 15.51
N ILE A 11 -11.88 1.77 15.24
CA ILE A 11 -10.82 1.76 16.25
C ILE A 11 -10.11 3.10 16.25
N GLU A 12 -9.98 3.73 17.41
CA GLU A 12 -9.15 4.91 17.58
C GLU A 12 -7.68 4.50 17.74
N LEU A 13 -6.83 5.00 16.83
CA LEU A 13 -5.41 4.73 16.81
C LEU A 13 -4.62 6.01 17.11
N LYS A 14 -3.69 5.94 18.06
CA LYS A 14 -2.69 6.98 18.26
C LYS A 14 -1.57 6.80 17.24
N TYR A 15 -1.50 7.68 16.26
CA TYR A 15 -0.48 7.63 15.22
C TYR A 15 0.86 8.19 15.71
N ILE A 16 1.93 7.39 15.58
CA ILE A 16 3.31 7.76 15.89
C ILE A 16 4.13 7.61 14.61
N PRO A 17 4.61 8.72 14.00
CA PRO A 17 5.38 8.67 12.77
C PRO A 17 6.82 8.21 13.00
N TYR A 18 7.32 7.34 12.11
CA TYR A 18 8.71 6.89 12.04
C TYR A 18 9.34 7.21 10.68
N LYS A 19 10.66 7.21 10.61
CA LYS A 19 11.42 7.42 9.35
C LYS A 19 11.42 6.13 8.50
N GLY A 20 10.25 5.73 7.97
CA GLY A 20 10.06 4.57 7.12
C GLY A 20 9.62 3.30 7.88
N GLY A 21 9.20 2.29 7.10
CA GLY A 21 8.58 1.08 7.64
C GLY A 21 9.55 0.22 8.45
N LYS A 22 10.84 0.17 8.10
CA LYS A 22 11.83 -0.56 8.90
C LYS A 22 11.95 -0.02 10.33
N ALA A 23 11.97 1.31 10.50
CA ALA A 23 12.03 1.92 11.82
C ALA A 23 10.74 1.66 12.63
N ALA A 24 9.57 1.74 11.98
CA ALA A 24 8.31 1.39 12.60
C ALA A 24 8.25 -0.10 12.99
N THR A 25 8.75 -0.99 12.14
CA THR A 25 8.81 -2.43 12.40
C THR A 25 9.69 -2.74 13.62
N LEU A 26 10.85 -2.08 13.72
CA LEU A 26 11.75 -2.24 14.86
C LEU A 26 11.12 -1.74 16.16
N ALA A 27 10.42 -0.59 16.13
CA ALA A 27 9.69 -0.08 17.28
C ALA A 27 8.57 -1.05 17.75
N GLY A 28 7.88 -1.71 16.81
CA GLY A 28 6.93 -2.78 17.14
C GLY A 28 7.61 -4.00 17.78
N LEU A 29 8.76 -4.42 17.27
CA LEU A 29 9.53 -5.53 17.81
C LEU A 29 10.05 -5.23 19.24
N GLN A 30 10.41 -3.99 19.51
CA GLN A 30 10.88 -3.52 20.80
C GLN A 30 9.75 -3.22 21.81
N GLY A 31 8.51 -3.27 21.37
CA GLY A 31 7.34 -2.97 22.21
C GLY A 31 7.12 -1.47 22.47
N GLU A 32 7.74 -0.58 21.68
CA GLU A 32 7.48 0.86 21.77
C GLU A 32 6.09 1.24 21.24
N VAL A 33 5.56 0.44 20.33
CA VAL A 33 4.22 0.57 19.76
C VAL A 33 3.53 -0.79 19.71
N ASP A 34 2.22 -0.80 19.89
CA ASP A 34 1.40 -2.03 19.87
C ASP A 34 1.22 -2.59 18.45
N ILE A 35 1.21 -1.70 17.45
CA ILE A 35 1.01 -2.03 16.03
C ILE A 35 2.01 -1.24 15.19
N ALA A 36 2.80 -1.95 14.40
CA ALA A 36 3.68 -1.34 13.40
C ALA A 36 3.08 -1.48 12.00
N GLY A 37 3.24 -0.44 11.16
CA GLY A 37 2.82 -0.43 9.77
C GLY A 37 3.98 -0.11 8.84
N GLY A 38 4.12 -0.89 7.77
CA GLY A 38 5.16 -0.72 6.75
C GLY A 38 4.85 -1.52 5.49
N GLY A 39 5.75 -1.52 4.52
CA GLY A 39 5.67 -2.39 3.36
C GLY A 39 5.89 -3.85 3.76
N VAL A 40 5.18 -4.79 3.13
CA VAL A 40 5.33 -6.23 3.43
C VAL A 40 6.80 -6.66 3.35
N HIS A 41 7.53 -6.20 2.34
CA HIS A 41 8.95 -6.49 2.15
C HIS A 41 9.88 -5.99 3.28
N GLU A 42 9.40 -5.12 4.15
CA GLU A 42 10.18 -4.55 5.26
C GLU A 42 10.12 -5.41 6.54
N HIS A 43 9.08 -6.24 6.67
CA HIS A 43 8.85 -7.04 7.89
C HIS A 43 8.57 -8.52 7.63
N VAL A 44 8.49 -8.96 6.38
CA VAL A 44 8.14 -10.34 6.02
C VAL A 44 9.11 -11.36 6.65
N ASP A 45 10.39 -11.05 6.76
CA ASP A 45 11.36 -11.96 7.34
C ASP A 45 11.14 -12.16 8.85
N LEU A 46 10.72 -11.13 9.57
CA LEU A 46 10.35 -11.23 10.99
C LEU A 46 9.04 -12.02 11.19
N VAL A 47 8.11 -11.90 10.25
CA VAL A 47 6.90 -12.74 10.24
C VAL A 47 7.25 -14.21 9.96
N ARG A 48 8.17 -14.49 9.02
CA ARG A 48 8.67 -15.85 8.77
C ARG A 48 9.38 -16.46 9.97
N ALA A 49 10.14 -15.65 10.69
CA ALA A 49 10.85 -16.05 11.90
C ALA A 49 9.92 -16.22 13.11
N GLY A 50 8.67 -15.83 13.01
CA GLY A 50 7.71 -15.85 14.12
C GLY A 50 7.94 -14.78 15.18
N GLU A 51 8.79 -13.79 14.89
CA GLU A 51 9.09 -12.67 15.79
C GLU A 51 8.00 -11.59 15.76
N LEU A 52 7.31 -11.47 14.62
CA LEU A 52 6.15 -10.61 14.46
C LEU A 52 4.96 -11.40 13.93
N ARG A 53 3.78 -11.02 14.39
CA ARG A 53 2.51 -11.52 13.85
C ARG A 53 1.94 -10.53 12.85
N ASN A 54 1.73 -10.97 11.62
CA ASN A 54 0.97 -10.17 10.66
C ASN A 54 -0.52 -10.20 11.04
N LEU A 55 -1.13 -9.03 11.19
CA LEU A 55 -2.56 -8.90 11.45
C LEU A 55 -3.34 -8.89 10.13
N GLN A 56 -2.86 -8.10 9.17
CA GLN A 56 -3.46 -7.92 7.84
C GLN A 56 -2.53 -7.11 6.92
N GLN A 57 -2.79 -7.13 5.63
CA GLN A 57 -2.17 -6.25 4.65
C GLN A 57 -3.26 -5.58 3.79
N THR A 58 -2.91 -4.51 3.09
CA THR A 58 -3.86 -3.65 2.37
C THR A 58 -3.84 -3.85 0.85
N GLY A 59 -3.40 -5.01 0.39
CA GLY A 59 -3.57 -5.46 -0.99
C GLY A 59 -4.96 -6.05 -1.24
N THR A 60 -5.21 -6.47 -2.47
CA THR A 60 -6.51 -6.99 -2.89
C THR A 60 -6.73 -8.47 -2.60
N LYS A 61 -5.67 -9.23 -2.31
CA LYS A 61 -5.69 -10.68 -2.07
C LYS A 61 -4.68 -11.07 -1.01
N ASP A 62 -4.89 -12.22 -0.39
CA ASP A 62 -3.98 -12.78 0.60
C ASP A 62 -2.60 -13.07 0.00
N ILE A 63 -1.57 -12.97 0.84
CA ILE A 63 -0.19 -13.36 0.50
C ILE A 63 0.15 -14.60 1.32
N THR A 64 0.51 -15.69 0.64
CA THR A 64 1.00 -16.90 1.29
C THR A 64 2.52 -16.94 1.19
N LEU A 65 3.19 -17.09 2.32
CA LEU A 65 4.64 -17.20 2.40
C LEU A 65 5.09 -18.63 2.11
N ASP A 66 6.38 -18.80 1.82
CA ASP A 66 7.01 -20.10 1.54
C ASP A 66 6.97 -21.09 2.73
N ASN A 67 6.87 -20.58 3.96
CA ASN A 67 6.68 -21.37 5.18
C ASN A 67 5.20 -21.70 5.48
N GLY A 68 4.27 -21.37 4.57
CA GLY A 68 2.83 -21.60 4.72
C GLY A 68 2.09 -20.54 5.54
N ALA A 69 2.78 -19.55 6.12
CA ALA A 69 2.10 -18.46 6.83
C ALA A 69 1.31 -17.60 5.85
N VAL A 70 0.12 -17.18 6.27
CA VAL A 70 -0.77 -16.34 5.46
C VAL A 70 -0.83 -14.94 6.04
N MET A 71 -0.62 -13.94 5.18
CA MET A 71 -0.82 -12.52 5.46
C MET A 71 -2.15 -12.10 4.80
N PRO A 72 -3.26 -12.09 5.56
CA PRO A 72 -4.57 -11.88 4.97
C PRO A 72 -4.78 -10.44 4.51
N THR A 73 -5.57 -10.25 3.46
CA THR A 73 -6.03 -8.92 3.09
C THR A 73 -7.03 -8.39 4.12
N VAL A 74 -6.95 -7.10 4.42
CA VAL A 74 -7.91 -6.41 5.30
C VAL A 74 -9.34 -6.52 4.78
N GLY A 75 -9.54 -6.64 3.47
CA GLY A 75 -10.84 -6.82 2.86
C GLY A 75 -11.60 -8.07 3.30
N ASN A 76 -10.93 -9.06 3.89
CA ASN A 76 -11.58 -10.24 4.47
C ASN A 76 -12.30 -9.92 5.79
N PHE A 77 -11.84 -8.90 6.51
CA PHE A 77 -12.37 -8.52 7.83
C PHE A 77 -13.25 -7.27 7.76
N LEU A 78 -12.95 -6.36 6.83
CA LEU A 78 -13.62 -5.09 6.64
C LEU A 78 -14.12 -4.99 5.18
N PRO A 79 -15.31 -5.52 4.86
CA PRO A 79 -15.82 -5.54 3.48
C PRO A 79 -15.92 -4.14 2.84
N ASP A 80 -16.25 -3.12 3.63
CA ASP A 80 -16.46 -1.75 3.16
C ASP A 80 -15.16 -1.06 2.68
N ILE A 81 -13.99 -1.59 3.07
CA ILE A 81 -12.71 -1.07 2.58
C ILE A 81 -12.33 -1.60 1.20
N LYS A 82 -12.97 -2.67 0.73
CA LYS A 82 -12.62 -3.34 -0.54
C LYS A 82 -12.58 -2.42 -1.75
N PRO A 83 -13.52 -1.46 -1.96
CA PRO A 83 -13.47 -0.54 -3.08
C PRO A 83 -12.22 0.35 -3.12
N PHE A 84 -11.55 0.52 -1.98
CA PHE A 84 -10.36 1.36 -1.84
C PHE A 84 -9.04 0.56 -1.94
N LEU A 85 -9.09 -0.76 -1.97
CA LEU A 85 -7.90 -1.60 -2.09
C LEU A 85 -7.34 -1.60 -3.53
N PRO A 86 -6.02 -1.71 -3.71
CA PRO A 86 -5.00 -1.71 -2.66
C PRO A 86 -4.76 -0.31 -2.07
N ILE A 87 -4.49 -0.21 -0.76
CA ILE A 87 -4.09 1.03 -0.10
C ILE A 87 -2.63 0.91 0.31
N GLY A 88 -1.75 1.69 -0.30
CA GLY A 88 -0.32 1.58 -0.02
C GLY A 88 0.50 2.61 -0.76
N GLY A 89 1.79 2.36 -0.88
CA GLY A 89 2.69 3.18 -1.68
C GLY A 89 2.31 3.12 -3.16
N THR A 90 2.07 4.27 -3.75
CA THR A 90 1.83 4.41 -5.19
C THR A 90 3.04 5.06 -5.83
N TYR A 91 3.59 4.42 -6.87
CA TYR A 91 4.67 4.98 -7.66
C TYR A 91 4.09 5.61 -8.92
N ASN A 92 4.29 6.91 -9.09
CA ASN A 92 3.76 7.66 -10.22
C ASN A 92 4.89 8.09 -11.14
N PHE A 93 4.68 7.94 -12.45
CA PHE A 93 5.52 8.53 -13.48
C PHE A 93 4.78 9.73 -14.05
N ILE A 94 5.40 10.88 -13.98
CA ILE A 94 4.80 12.15 -14.40
C ILE A 94 5.64 12.76 -15.50
N VAL A 95 4.97 13.44 -16.43
CA VAL A 95 5.59 14.23 -17.49
C VAL A 95 5.11 15.68 -17.41
N LYS A 96 5.75 16.57 -18.13
CA LYS A 96 5.26 17.95 -18.25
C LYS A 96 3.86 17.97 -18.88
N ARG A 97 3.06 18.93 -18.48
CA ARG A 97 1.68 19.09 -19.00
C ARG A 97 1.63 19.33 -20.50
N ASP A 98 2.65 19.99 -21.04
CA ASP A 98 2.82 20.35 -22.46
C ASP A 98 3.65 19.33 -23.24
N THR A 99 3.84 18.12 -22.72
CA THR A 99 4.47 17.01 -23.46
C THR A 99 3.61 16.67 -24.67
N ASP A 100 4.28 16.54 -25.82
CA ASP A 100 3.63 16.15 -27.07
C ASP A 100 2.81 14.86 -26.89
N PRO A 101 1.55 14.82 -27.37
CA PRO A 101 0.67 13.66 -27.18
C PRO A 101 1.22 12.35 -27.77
N GLU A 102 1.96 12.40 -28.89
CA GLU A 102 2.57 11.20 -29.48
C GLU A 102 3.68 10.67 -28.57
N VAL A 103 4.55 11.55 -28.08
CA VAL A 103 5.61 11.19 -27.12
C VAL A 103 5.02 10.65 -25.81
N LEU A 104 3.95 11.27 -25.30
CA LEU A 104 3.24 10.80 -24.12
C LEU A 104 2.71 9.39 -24.32
N ASN A 105 2.11 9.10 -25.48
CA ASN A 105 1.60 7.78 -25.77
C ASN A 105 2.71 6.72 -25.88
N GLU A 106 3.82 7.04 -26.55
CA GLU A 106 4.99 6.15 -26.62
C GLU A 106 5.55 5.82 -25.23
N ILE A 107 5.72 6.83 -24.36
CA ILE A 107 6.18 6.63 -22.97
C ILE A 107 5.21 5.71 -22.21
N LYS A 108 3.91 5.95 -22.33
CA LYS A 108 2.88 5.15 -21.65
C LYS A 108 2.90 3.69 -22.13
N GLU A 109 2.98 3.45 -23.44
CA GLU A 109 3.02 2.10 -24.01
C GLU A 109 4.29 1.36 -23.57
N ALA A 110 5.46 2.01 -23.64
CA ALA A 110 6.72 1.45 -23.20
C ALA A 110 6.71 1.11 -21.70
N PHE A 111 6.13 2.00 -20.87
CA PHE A 111 6.00 1.78 -19.43
C PHE A 111 5.09 0.58 -19.13
N VAL A 112 3.93 0.49 -19.78
CA VAL A 112 2.99 -0.62 -19.59
C VAL A 112 3.63 -1.94 -20.02
N ALA A 113 4.30 -1.95 -21.18
CA ALA A 113 5.00 -3.14 -21.68
C ALA A 113 6.10 -3.60 -20.71
N ALA A 114 6.92 -2.67 -20.22
CA ALA A 114 7.96 -2.96 -19.23
C ALA A 114 7.37 -3.54 -17.93
N ALA A 115 6.30 -2.94 -17.41
CA ALA A 115 5.63 -3.38 -16.18
C ALA A 115 4.90 -4.73 -16.34
N GLN A 116 4.56 -5.11 -17.56
CA GLN A 116 3.96 -6.42 -17.88
C GLN A 116 4.99 -7.50 -18.22
N SER A 117 6.26 -7.17 -18.33
CA SER A 117 7.31 -8.14 -18.62
C SER A 117 7.45 -9.19 -17.52
N ASP A 118 7.83 -10.41 -17.88
CA ASP A 118 7.98 -11.50 -16.92
C ASP A 118 9.03 -11.20 -15.86
N GLY A 119 10.16 -10.58 -16.26
CA GLY A 119 11.23 -10.19 -15.33
C GLY A 119 10.76 -9.17 -14.30
N PHE A 120 9.93 -8.19 -14.70
CA PHE A 120 9.37 -7.23 -13.76
C PHE A 120 8.37 -7.89 -12.81
N LYS A 121 7.46 -8.73 -13.32
CA LYS A 121 6.50 -9.47 -12.50
C LYS A 121 7.20 -10.37 -11.48
N GLU A 122 8.21 -11.13 -11.91
CA GLU A 122 9.00 -11.97 -11.02
C GLU A 122 9.70 -11.16 -9.90
N MET A 123 10.25 -9.99 -10.24
CA MET A 123 10.85 -9.10 -9.26
C MET A 123 9.81 -8.59 -8.25
N MET A 124 8.61 -8.23 -8.72
CA MET A 124 7.54 -7.73 -7.86
C MET A 124 7.01 -8.84 -6.93
N ASP A 125 6.85 -10.05 -7.45
CA ASP A 125 6.42 -11.22 -6.66
C ASP A 125 7.45 -11.56 -5.57
N LYS A 126 8.74 -11.56 -5.88
CA LYS A 126 9.82 -11.76 -4.91
C LYS A 126 9.83 -10.71 -3.79
N LYS A 127 9.30 -9.53 -4.06
CA LYS A 127 9.20 -8.42 -3.09
C LYS A 127 7.81 -8.30 -2.45
N PHE A 128 6.89 -9.21 -2.76
CA PHE A 128 5.51 -9.19 -2.28
C PHE A 128 4.73 -7.92 -2.67
N PHE A 129 5.06 -7.32 -3.81
CA PHE A 129 4.30 -6.21 -4.36
C PHE A 129 3.18 -6.73 -5.25
N GLN A 130 1.97 -6.27 -5.01
CA GLN A 130 0.84 -6.54 -5.90
C GLN A 130 0.80 -5.46 -6.98
N LEU A 131 0.90 -5.89 -8.25
CA LEU A 131 0.83 -4.96 -9.38
C LEU A 131 -0.60 -4.48 -9.60
N ASP A 132 -0.77 -3.17 -9.63
CA ASP A 132 -2.00 -2.47 -10.01
C ASP A 132 -1.59 -1.32 -10.95
N ILE A 133 -1.54 -1.63 -12.26
CA ILE A 133 -1.05 -0.71 -13.29
C ILE A 133 -2.24 0.04 -13.86
N ARG A 134 -2.23 1.36 -13.75
CA ARG A 134 -3.29 2.24 -14.27
C ARG A 134 -2.68 3.39 -15.05
N THR A 135 -3.37 3.82 -16.10
CA THR A 135 -2.92 4.92 -16.96
C THR A 135 -4.08 5.84 -17.35
N GLY A 136 -3.80 7.10 -17.67
CA GLY A 136 -4.80 8.07 -18.11
C GLY A 136 -5.94 8.25 -17.10
N GLU A 137 -7.16 8.34 -17.59
CA GLU A 137 -8.36 8.58 -16.75
C GLU A 137 -8.54 7.56 -15.62
N GLU A 138 -8.13 6.32 -15.82
CA GLU A 138 -8.25 5.30 -14.78
C GLU A 138 -7.32 5.59 -13.60
N ALA A 139 -6.10 6.06 -13.88
CA ALA A 139 -5.16 6.53 -12.87
C ALA A 139 -5.68 7.76 -12.14
N ASP A 140 -6.25 8.73 -12.88
CA ASP A 140 -6.81 9.97 -12.32
C ASP A 140 -8.01 9.66 -11.40
N LYS A 141 -8.93 8.81 -11.83
CA LYS A 141 -10.07 8.37 -11.01
C LYS A 141 -9.61 7.68 -9.73
N ARG A 142 -8.57 6.85 -9.85
CA ARG A 142 -8.01 6.17 -8.68
C ARG A 142 -7.33 7.15 -7.72
N ALA A 143 -6.58 8.12 -8.23
CA ALA A 143 -5.95 9.15 -7.42
C ALA A 143 -7.01 9.95 -6.63
N ALA A 144 -8.06 10.42 -7.29
CA ALA A 144 -9.15 11.16 -6.66
C ALA A 144 -9.88 10.31 -5.57
N GLN A 145 -10.10 9.02 -5.83
CA GLN A 145 -10.71 8.12 -4.85
C GLN A 145 -9.84 7.96 -3.59
N LEU A 146 -8.53 7.78 -3.76
CA LEU A 146 -7.60 7.65 -2.65
C LEU A 146 -7.42 8.97 -1.89
N GLU A 147 -7.41 10.10 -2.61
CA GLU A 147 -7.39 11.43 -2.01
C GLU A 147 -8.58 11.63 -1.09
N THR A 148 -9.79 11.37 -1.55
CA THR A 148 -11.02 11.51 -0.75
C THR A 148 -10.95 10.71 0.54
N VAL A 149 -10.65 9.41 0.48
CA VAL A 149 -10.61 8.57 1.69
C VAL A 149 -9.47 8.98 2.63
N THR A 150 -8.36 9.49 2.08
CA THR A 150 -7.22 9.96 2.86
C THR A 150 -7.55 11.26 3.58
N VAL A 151 -8.07 12.25 2.87
CA VAL A 151 -8.46 13.56 3.43
C VAL A 151 -9.53 13.38 4.50
N ASP A 152 -10.58 12.61 4.24
CA ASP A 152 -11.64 12.33 5.21
C ASP A 152 -11.10 11.68 6.49
N THR A 153 -10.16 10.73 6.33
CA THR A 153 -9.54 10.06 7.47
C THR A 153 -8.67 11.01 8.27
N PHE A 154 -7.84 11.81 7.61
CA PHE A 154 -6.98 12.78 8.31
C PHE A 154 -7.81 13.84 9.05
N ASN A 155 -8.84 14.38 8.42
CA ASN A 155 -9.71 15.37 9.08
C ASN A 155 -10.40 14.83 10.33
N ARG A 156 -10.71 13.53 10.38
CA ARG A 156 -11.30 12.89 11.57
C ARG A 156 -10.29 12.65 12.70
N HIS A 157 -9.08 12.22 12.36
CA HIS A 157 -8.09 11.74 13.34
C HIS A 157 -6.99 12.76 13.67
N ILE A 158 -6.76 13.74 12.81
CA ILE A 158 -5.73 14.77 12.97
C ILE A 158 -6.32 16.12 12.56
N PRO A 159 -7.24 16.71 13.36
CA PRO A 159 -7.89 17.98 13.02
C PRO A 159 -6.85 19.10 12.79
N GLY A 160 -7.00 19.82 11.68
CA GLY A 160 -6.11 20.94 11.33
C GLY A 160 -4.77 20.55 10.69
N SER A 161 -4.63 19.30 10.21
CA SER A 161 -3.40 18.82 9.56
C SER A 161 -3.34 19.08 8.05
N LEU A 162 -4.41 19.57 7.43
CA LEU A 162 -4.53 19.91 6.00
C LEU A 162 -4.99 21.34 5.82
#